data_f0eb97f23a53f392f1c37f7d509e9286
#
_entry.id   f0eb97f23a53f392f1c37f7d509e9286
#
_cell.length_a   1.000
_cell.length_b   1.000
_cell.length_c   1.000
_cell.angle_alpha   90.00
_cell.angle_beta   90.00
_cell.angle_gamma   90.00
#
_symmetry.space_group_name_H-M   'P 1'
#
loop_
_entity.id
_entity.type
_entity.pdbx_description
1 polymer ?
#
loop_
_entity_poly.entity_id
_entity_poly.type
_entity_poly.pdbx_seq_one_letter_code
_entity_poly.pdbx_strand_id
1 'polypeptide(L)'
;EGLVVSYPTADVSGAELRPAFVVDRLLTLFPELRIEHEGTDKVYRLTARIPALETAGTALGGILWRYFADDEVLAPPMAAMERAAALKRGSLSRSAVQALYGERISMSASRVERLRSCHFAYFMEYGLKAKARRAAAFDAPQIGTFLHYLLEHVTKDVLDRGGFAAVGEEDLHALVRRYIEQYAAEVLQNLEGRNARFRYLFARLRNTAYAVVDQIAEEMRCSDFVPLAFELSFGERGELPAVTVSEPDAELRIGGKVDRVDGWVKDNRLYLRVVDYKSGKKAFDLAAVRMGLDIQMLLYLFALKKEGKQRFGMDIEPAGVLYLPARDEILSAERNITPEQLQSQREKELRRTGLLLSEPEVLQAMEHEALQSPRFLPVRVNREGDVSGALASADQLGKLGQYV
;
A
#
# COMPACT_ATOMS: atom_id res chain seq x y z
N GLU A 1 -0.59 6.76 -47.10
CA GLU A 1 -0.75 6.47 -45.67
C GLU A 1 -1.15 5.01 -45.51
N GLY A 2 -0.54 4.27 -44.57
CA GLY A 2 -0.83 2.87 -44.32
C GLY A 2 -1.38 2.69 -42.91
N LEU A 3 -2.23 1.70 -42.68
CA LEU A 3 -2.73 1.28 -41.37
C LEU A 3 -2.08 -0.05 -40.98
N VAL A 4 -1.47 -0.09 -39.81
CA VAL A 4 -0.94 -1.32 -39.19
C VAL A 4 -1.79 -1.65 -37.98
N VAL A 5 -2.26 -2.88 -37.93
CA VAL A 5 -3.01 -3.38 -36.77
C VAL A 5 -2.21 -4.52 -36.15
N SER A 6 -1.91 -4.44 -34.86
CA SER A 6 -1.18 -5.50 -34.15
C SER A 6 -2.00 -5.98 -32.94
N TYR A 7 -1.81 -7.24 -32.57
CA TYR A 7 -2.42 -7.84 -31.39
C TYR A 7 -1.47 -8.89 -30.80
N PRO A 8 -1.44 -9.03 -29.44
CA PRO A 8 -0.65 -10.08 -28.81
C PRO A 8 -1.33 -11.44 -28.95
N THR A 9 -0.56 -12.50 -29.13
CA THR A 9 -1.04 -13.88 -29.12
C THR A 9 -1.00 -14.54 -27.76
N ALA A 10 -0.30 -13.93 -26.81
CA ALA A 10 -0.25 -14.34 -25.41
C ALA A 10 -0.10 -13.13 -24.50
N ASP A 11 -0.53 -13.25 -23.25
CA ASP A 11 -0.27 -12.29 -22.21
C ASP A 11 1.16 -12.43 -21.63
N VAL A 12 1.49 -11.57 -20.65
CA VAL A 12 2.82 -11.58 -20.00
C VAL A 12 3.09 -12.85 -19.17
N SER A 13 2.05 -13.63 -18.86
CA SER A 13 2.17 -14.92 -18.17
C SER A 13 2.28 -16.11 -19.14
N GLY A 14 2.15 -15.87 -20.45
CA GLY A 14 2.17 -16.89 -21.48
C GLY A 14 0.79 -17.52 -21.78
N ALA A 15 -0.30 -17.00 -21.16
CA ALA A 15 -1.65 -17.47 -21.49
C ALA A 15 -2.07 -16.97 -22.88
N GLU A 16 -2.64 -17.87 -23.69
CA GLU A 16 -3.06 -17.58 -25.06
C GLU A 16 -4.15 -16.49 -25.07
N LEU A 17 -3.97 -15.51 -25.96
CA LEU A 17 -4.94 -14.46 -26.23
C LEU A 17 -5.51 -14.62 -27.63
N ARG A 18 -6.83 -14.43 -27.75
CA ARG A 18 -7.51 -14.43 -29.05
C ARG A 18 -7.56 -13.02 -29.63
N PRO A 19 -7.47 -12.86 -30.94
CA PRO A 19 -7.64 -11.58 -31.60
C PRO A 19 -9.01 -10.97 -31.27
N ALA A 20 -9.06 -9.67 -31.17
CA ALA A 20 -10.33 -8.97 -31.02
C ALA A 20 -11.20 -9.13 -32.27
N PHE A 21 -12.51 -9.16 -32.12
CA PHE A 21 -13.49 -9.23 -33.20
C PHE A 21 -13.21 -8.27 -34.39
N VAL A 22 -12.66 -7.10 -34.11
CA VAL A 22 -12.28 -6.11 -35.13
C VAL A 22 -11.24 -6.69 -36.12
N VAL A 23 -10.31 -7.51 -35.64
CA VAL A 23 -9.28 -8.15 -36.51
C VAL A 23 -9.93 -9.12 -37.50
N ASP A 24 -10.83 -9.98 -37.02
CA ASP A 24 -11.58 -10.91 -37.86
C ASP A 24 -12.43 -10.18 -38.89
N ARG A 25 -13.03 -9.03 -38.47
CA ARG A 25 -13.80 -8.19 -39.37
C ARG A 25 -12.94 -7.56 -40.46
N LEU A 26 -11.73 -7.11 -40.13
CA LEU A 26 -10.78 -6.56 -41.12
C LEU A 26 -10.35 -7.61 -42.10
N LEU A 27 -10.01 -8.82 -41.67
CA LEU A 27 -9.65 -9.94 -42.53
C LEU A 27 -10.79 -10.37 -43.47
N THR A 28 -12.04 -10.24 -43.01
CA THR A 28 -13.22 -10.50 -43.82
C THR A 28 -13.42 -9.43 -44.90
N LEU A 29 -13.23 -8.16 -44.56
CA LEU A 29 -13.40 -7.02 -45.46
C LEU A 29 -12.26 -6.91 -46.49
N PHE A 30 -11.09 -7.32 -46.09
CA PHE A 30 -9.87 -7.27 -46.92
C PHE A 30 -9.21 -8.65 -46.99
N PRO A 31 -9.69 -9.57 -47.85
CA PRO A 31 -9.19 -10.95 -47.91
C PRO A 31 -7.72 -11.07 -48.32
N GLU A 32 -7.14 -10.02 -48.88
CA GLU A 32 -5.73 -9.98 -49.30
C GLU A 32 -4.78 -9.68 -48.11
N LEU A 33 -5.30 -9.26 -46.94
CA LEU A 33 -4.47 -9.03 -45.77
C LEU A 33 -3.87 -10.34 -45.27
N ARG A 34 -2.58 -10.29 -44.97
CA ARG A 34 -1.86 -11.41 -44.36
C ARG A 34 -1.51 -11.06 -42.91
N ILE A 35 -1.63 -12.08 -42.06
CA ILE A 35 -1.14 -11.98 -40.66
C ILE A 35 0.36 -12.30 -40.72
N GLU A 36 1.17 -11.34 -40.29
CA GLU A 36 2.60 -11.51 -40.11
C GLU A 36 2.91 -11.80 -38.65
N HIS A 37 3.73 -12.79 -38.39
CA HIS A 37 4.19 -13.10 -37.03
C HIS A 37 5.55 -12.46 -36.76
N GLU A 38 5.67 -11.80 -35.64
CA GLU A 38 6.93 -11.19 -35.22
C GLU A 38 8.00 -12.30 -35.06
N GLY A 39 9.07 -12.18 -35.79
CA GLY A 39 10.22 -13.09 -35.71
C GLY A 39 10.45 -14.01 -36.90
N THR A 40 9.52 -14.13 -37.86
CA THR A 40 9.68 -15.03 -39.03
C THR A 40 10.58 -14.48 -40.13
N ASP A 41 10.63 -13.19 -40.32
CA ASP A 41 11.57 -12.58 -41.27
C ASP A 41 12.04 -11.21 -40.77
N LYS A 42 13.27 -11.16 -40.23
CA LYS A 42 13.89 -9.92 -39.80
C LYS A 42 14.76 -9.25 -40.88
N VAL A 43 14.87 -9.86 -42.08
CA VAL A 43 15.78 -9.37 -43.11
C VAL A 43 15.38 -7.96 -43.56
N TYR A 44 14.08 -7.66 -43.65
CA TYR A 44 13.63 -6.30 -43.98
C TYR A 44 14.11 -5.22 -42.99
N ARG A 45 14.34 -5.59 -41.73
CA ARG A 45 14.90 -4.64 -40.75
C ARG A 45 16.33 -4.22 -41.06
N LEU A 46 17.05 -5.03 -41.80
CA LEU A 46 18.44 -4.74 -42.16
C LEU A 46 18.57 -3.72 -43.29
N THR A 47 17.47 -3.38 -43.98
CA THR A 47 17.44 -2.38 -45.04
C THR A 47 17.47 -0.94 -44.58
N ALA A 48 17.25 -0.68 -43.28
CA ALA A 48 17.25 0.65 -42.67
C ALA A 48 18.21 0.70 -41.48
N ARG A 49 18.94 1.79 -41.36
CA ARG A 49 20.03 1.97 -40.38
C ARG A 49 19.62 1.68 -38.94
N ILE A 50 18.56 2.31 -38.46
CA ILE A 50 18.13 2.16 -37.05
C ILE A 50 17.64 0.74 -36.77
N PRO A 51 16.70 0.16 -37.53
CA PRO A 51 16.30 -1.22 -37.34
C PRO A 51 17.44 -2.24 -37.49
N ALA A 52 18.43 -1.98 -38.35
CA ALA A 52 19.61 -2.84 -38.49
C ALA A 52 20.47 -2.82 -37.20
N LEU A 53 20.71 -1.65 -36.63
CA LEU A 53 21.43 -1.48 -35.34
C LEU A 53 20.69 -2.15 -34.19
N GLU A 54 19.38 -1.96 -34.09
CA GLU A 54 18.54 -2.59 -33.05
C GLU A 54 18.61 -4.12 -33.16
N THR A 55 18.50 -4.64 -34.38
CA THR A 55 18.55 -6.09 -34.66
C THR A 55 19.94 -6.66 -34.32
N ALA A 56 21.01 -6.01 -34.76
CA ALA A 56 22.37 -6.41 -34.43
C ALA A 56 22.64 -6.33 -32.88
N GLY A 57 22.11 -5.32 -32.23
CA GLY A 57 22.23 -5.10 -30.78
C GLY A 57 21.56 -6.13 -29.90
N THR A 58 20.62 -6.93 -30.44
CA THR A 58 19.99 -8.05 -29.70
C THR A 58 20.98 -9.17 -29.38
N ALA A 59 22.09 -9.29 -30.13
CA ALA A 59 23.12 -10.31 -29.92
C ALA A 59 24.50 -9.73 -30.23
N LEU A 60 25.10 -9.07 -29.23
CA LEU A 60 26.45 -8.54 -29.35
C LEU A 60 27.44 -9.65 -29.71
N GLY A 61 28.30 -9.41 -30.72
CA GLY A 61 29.23 -10.40 -31.24
C GLY A 61 28.59 -11.50 -32.09
N GLY A 62 27.30 -11.46 -32.33
CA GLY A 62 26.58 -12.38 -33.21
C GLY A 62 26.90 -12.19 -34.69
N ILE A 63 26.25 -12.98 -35.57
CA ILE A 63 26.53 -12.98 -37.01
C ILE A 63 26.30 -11.60 -37.67
N LEU A 64 25.22 -10.90 -37.29
CA LEU A 64 24.92 -9.56 -37.81
C LEU A 64 25.93 -8.54 -37.32
N TRP A 65 26.43 -8.71 -36.08
CA TRP A 65 27.47 -7.86 -35.52
C TRP A 65 28.75 -7.93 -36.34
N ARG A 66 29.18 -9.14 -36.75
CA ARG A 66 30.34 -9.34 -37.58
C ARG A 66 30.10 -8.86 -39.03
N TYR A 67 28.88 -9.05 -39.54
CA TYR A 67 28.51 -8.63 -40.90
C TYR A 67 28.63 -7.09 -41.05
N PHE A 68 28.28 -6.32 -40.05
CA PHE A 68 28.33 -4.85 -40.08
C PHE A 68 29.63 -4.28 -39.51
N ALA A 69 30.59 -5.09 -39.12
CA ALA A 69 31.81 -4.62 -38.45
C ALA A 69 32.63 -3.64 -39.29
N ASP A 70 32.63 -3.81 -40.61
CA ASP A 70 33.38 -2.97 -41.57
C ASP A 70 32.50 -1.91 -42.26
N ASP A 71 31.24 -1.77 -41.86
CA ASP A 71 30.34 -0.76 -42.40
C ASP A 71 30.67 0.61 -41.82
N GLU A 72 31.04 1.59 -42.67
CA GLU A 72 31.49 2.93 -42.22
C GLU A 72 30.41 3.66 -41.41
N VAL A 73 29.12 3.36 -41.62
CA VAL A 73 27.99 4.03 -40.98
C VAL A 73 27.54 3.32 -39.71
N LEU A 74 27.57 1.99 -39.70
CA LEU A 74 27.06 1.18 -38.56
C LEU A 74 28.14 0.84 -37.53
N ALA A 75 29.41 0.68 -37.92
CA ALA A 75 30.49 0.32 -37.03
C ALA A 75 30.70 1.30 -35.85
N PRO A 76 30.68 2.63 -36.04
CA PRO A 76 30.85 3.55 -34.90
C PRO A 76 29.77 3.44 -33.84
N PRO A 77 28.45 3.44 -34.14
CA PRO A 77 27.42 3.22 -33.12
C PRO A 77 27.47 1.82 -32.50
N MET A 78 27.83 0.78 -33.26
CA MET A 78 28.04 -0.58 -32.75
C MET A 78 29.16 -0.61 -31.70
N ALA A 79 30.31 -0.02 -31.98
CA ALA A 79 31.40 0.12 -31.00
C ALA A 79 30.98 0.91 -29.75
N ALA A 80 30.10 1.90 -29.87
CA ALA A 80 29.51 2.60 -28.72
C ALA A 80 28.60 1.69 -27.91
N MET A 81 27.80 0.82 -28.54
CA MET A 81 26.96 -0.17 -27.87
C MET A 81 27.80 -1.21 -27.11
N GLU A 82 28.92 -1.68 -27.68
CA GLU A 82 29.85 -2.59 -27.00
C GLU A 82 30.46 -1.94 -25.74
N ARG A 83 30.95 -0.70 -25.90
CA ARG A 83 31.46 0.04 -24.74
C ARG A 83 30.40 0.21 -23.67
N ALA A 84 29.18 0.55 -24.05
CA ALA A 84 28.07 0.69 -23.11
C ALA A 84 27.72 -0.64 -22.42
N ALA A 85 27.72 -1.77 -23.16
CA ALA A 85 27.47 -3.10 -22.61
C ALA A 85 28.60 -3.57 -21.68
N ALA A 86 29.84 -3.17 -21.93
CA ALA A 86 31.00 -3.47 -21.10
C ALA A 86 31.08 -2.61 -19.82
N LEU A 87 30.30 -1.54 -19.73
CA LEU A 87 30.27 -0.69 -18.54
C LEU A 87 29.77 -1.49 -17.32
N LYS A 88 30.66 -1.67 -16.35
CA LYS A 88 30.29 -2.20 -15.05
C LYS A 88 29.51 -1.13 -14.30
N ARG A 89 28.33 -1.50 -13.83
CA ARG A 89 27.60 -0.64 -12.89
C ARG A 89 28.41 -0.52 -11.61
N GLY A 90 28.96 0.68 -11.36
CA GLY A 90 29.68 0.98 -10.13
C GLY A 90 28.73 1.18 -8.96
N SER A 91 29.28 1.15 -7.76
CA SER A 91 28.63 1.69 -6.56
C SER A 91 28.91 3.18 -6.43
N LEU A 92 28.03 3.91 -5.76
CA LEU A 92 28.30 5.30 -5.39
C LEU A 92 29.47 5.35 -4.40
N SER A 93 30.36 6.31 -4.56
CA SER A 93 31.39 6.56 -3.55
C SER A 93 30.76 7.07 -2.25
N ARG A 94 31.46 6.91 -1.11
CA ARG A 94 31.01 7.43 0.19
C ARG A 94 30.69 8.91 0.13
N SER A 95 31.55 9.71 -0.52
CA SER A 95 31.33 11.14 -0.70
C SER A 95 30.08 11.46 -1.53
N ALA A 96 29.80 10.69 -2.57
CA ALA A 96 28.58 10.83 -3.35
C ALA A 96 27.33 10.48 -2.55
N VAL A 97 27.38 9.42 -1.72
CA VAL A 97 26.28 9.06 -0.82
C VAL A 97 26.02 10.17 0.21
N GLN A 98 27.09 10.71 0.83
CA GLN A 98 26.97 11.82 1.77
C GLN A 98 26.43 13.10 1.12
N ALA A 99 26.85 13.40 -0.11
CA ALA A 99 26.32 14.55 -0.86
C ALA A 99 24.83 14.39 -1.22
N LEU A 100 24.37 13.17 -1.50
CA LEU A 100 22.98 12.88 -1.85
C LEU A 100 22.03 12.80 -0.65
N TYR A 101 22.48 12.18 0.45
CA TYR A 101 21.61 11.79 1.57
C TYR A 101 21.96 12.48 2.89
N GLY A 102 23.12 13.15 2.97
CA GLY A 102 23.67 13.73 4.21
C GLY A 102 24.41 12.72 5.08
N GLU A 103 24.98 13.18 6.17
CA GLU A 103 25.67 12.34 7.17
C GLU A 103 24.68 11.63 8.09
N ARG A 104 23.57 12.30 8.42
CA ARG A 104 22.45 11.76 9.18
C ARG A 104 21.30 11.47 8.24
N ILE A 105 20.90 10.21 8.17
CA ILE A 105 19.86 9.79 7.24
C ILE A 105 18.54 9.70 8.02
N SER A 106 17.59 10.58 7.70
CA SER A 106 16.23 10.50 8.20
C SER A 106 15.33 9.80 7.18
N MET A 107 14.68 8.73 7.60
CA MET A 107 13.80 7.92 6.77
C MET A 107 12.41 7.76 7.40
N SER A 108 11.38 7.61 6.56
CA SER A 108 10.13 7.02 6.97
C SER A 108 10.18 5.50 6.76
N ALA A 109 9.29 4.75 7.41
CA ALA A 109 9.16 3.31 7.19
C ALA A 109 8.97 2.97 5.70
N SER A 110 8.13 3.74 4.99
CA SER A 110 7.93 3.59 3.54
C SER A 110 9.20 3.82 2.70
N ARG A 111 10.10 4.71 3.14
CA ARG A 111 11.40 4.89 2.49
C ARG A 111 12.33 3.71 2.73
N VAL A 112 12.32 3.13 3.93
CA VAL A 112 13.05 1.90 4.24
C VAL A 112 12.54 0.75 3.35
N GLU A 113 11.23 0.56 3.27
CA GLU A 113 10.62 -0.45 2.39
C GLU A 113 10.97 -0.21 0.91
N ARG A 114 10.98 1.05 0.46
CA ARG A 114 11.39 1.40 -0.90
C ARG A 114 12.85 1.03 -1.18
N LEU A 115 13.74 1.27 -0.23
CA LEU A 115 15.14 0.87 -0.32
C LEU A 115 15.27 -0.66 -0.41
N ARG A 116 14.53 -1.39 0.43
CA ARG A 116 14.57 -2.86 0.47
C ARG A 116 13.98 -3.48 -0.79
N SER A 117 12.93 -2.88 -1.35
CA SER A 117 12.30 -3.39 -2.58
C SER A 117 13.15 -3.18 -3.82
N CYS A 118 13.80 -2.02 -3.97
CA CYS A 118 14.65 -1.72 -5.12
C CYS A 118 15.57 -0.53 -4.86
N HIS A 119 16.87 -0.79 -4.71
CA HIS A 119 17.89 0.24 -4.49
C HIS A 119 17.93 1.29 -5.62
N PHE A 120 17.73 0.87 -6.87
CA PHE A 120 17.70 1.79 -8.01
C PHE A 120 16.50 2.73 -7.95
N ALA A 121 15.32 2.19 -7.65
CA ALA A 121 14.11 3.00 -7.50
C ALA A 121 14.25 3.99 -6.32
N TYR A 122 14.85 3.57 -5.21
CA TYR A 122 15.17 4.45 -4.09
C TYR A 122 16.13 5.57 -4.50
N PHE A 123 17.18 5.24 -5.22
CA PHE A 123 18.15 6.22 -5.73
C PHE A 123 17.49 7.25 -6.66
N MET A 124 16.65 6.80 -7.60
CA MET A 124 15.92 7.70 -8.49
C MET A 124 14.99 8.64 -7.73
N GLU A 125 14.22 8.10 -6.77
CA GLU A 125 13.18 8.85 -6.07
C GLU A 125 13.73 9.77 -4.98
N TYR A 126 14.69 9.30 -4.18
CA TYR A 126 15.21 10.02 -3.01
C TYR A 126 16.62 10.59 -3.19
N GLY A 127 17.44 10.00 -4.02
CA GLY A 127 18.75 10.53 -4.39
C GLY A 127 18.63 11.62 -5.45
N LEU A 128 18.13 11.28 -6.61
CA LEU A 128 17.97 12.21 -7.73
C LEU A 128 16.68 13.04 -7.65
N LYS A 129 15.77 12.72 -6.73
CA LYS A 129 14.46 13.37 -6.55
C LYS A 129 13.61 13.37 -7.82
N ALA A 130 13.79 12.35 -8.68
CA ALA A 130 13.02 12.16 -9.89
C ALA A 130 11.58 11.82 -9.55
N LYS A 131 10.64 12.64 -10.00
CA LYS A 131 9.20 12.44 -9.78
C LYS A 131 8.49 12.30 -11.11
N ALA A 132 7.64 11.28 -11.24
CA ALA A 132 6.74 11.20 -12.38
C ALA A 132 5.81 12.42 -12.41
N ARG A 133 5.60 12.99 -13.59
CA ARG A 133 4.61 14.06 -13.77
C ARG A 133 3.22 13.49 -13.57
N ARG A 134 2.52 13.95 -12.52
CA ARG A 134 1.15 13.54 -12.26
C ARG A 134 0.18 14.52 -12.91
N ALA A 135 -0.83 13.99 -13.58
CA ALA A 135 -2.00 14.79 -13.97
C ALA A 135 -2.78 15.16 -12.68
N ALA A 136 -3.34 16.36 -12.65
CA ALA A 136 -4.25 16.75 -11.57
C ALA A 136 -5.53 15.88 -11.67
N ALA A 137 -5.64 14.89 -10.83
CA ALA A 137 -6.77 13.97 -10.75
C ALA A 137 -7.04 13.65 -9.27
N PHE A 138 -8.30 13.37 -8.95
CA PHE A 138 -8.67 12.86 -7.63
C PHE A 138 -8.27 11.38 -7.59
N ASP A 139 -7.10 11.13 -7.05
CA ASP A 139 -6.45 9.82 -7.07
C ASP A 139 -6.49 9.13 -5.68
N ALA A 140 -6.01 7.88 -5.61
CA ALA A 140 -6.03 7.08 -4.39
C ALA A 140 -5.38 7.77 -3.17
N PRO A 141 -4.25 8.51 -3.27
CA PRO A 141 -3.71 9.27 -2.15
C PRO A 141 -4.66 10.35 -1.61
N GLN A 142 -5.39 11.05 -2.48
CA GLN A 142 -6.36 12.08 -2.04
C GLN A 142 -7.56 11.45 -1.34
N ILE A 143 -8.02 10.29 -1.81
CA ILE A 143 -9.06 9.48 -1.14
C ILE A 143 -8.59 9.08 0.25
N GLY A 144 -7.35 8.57 0.38
CA GLY A 144 -6.75 8.25 1.66
C GLY A 144 -6.71 9.43 2.61
N THR A 145 -6.18 10.58 2.16
CA THR A 145 -6.09 11.80 2.97
C THR A 145 -7.46 12.27 3.48
N PHE A 146 -8.49 12.21 2.64
CA PHE A 146 -9.86 12.56 3.06
C PHE A 146 -10.39 11.61 4.13
N LEU A 147 -10.24 10.30 3.94
CA LEU A 147 -10.72 9.31 4.90
C LEU A 147 -9.98 9.42 6.24
N HIS A 148 -8.67 9.60 6.25
CA HIS A 148 -7.90 9.80 7.48
C HIS A 148 -8.36 11.05 8.22
N TYR A 149 -8.50 12.19 7.51
CA TYR A 149 -9.05 13.41 8.09
C TYR A 149 -10.41 13.18 8.76
N LEU A 150 -11.33 12.55 8.03
CA LEU A 150 -12.67 12.29 8.52
C LEU A 150 -12.67 11.39 9.75
N LEU A 151 -11.96 10.27 9.69
CA LEU A 151 -11.91 9.27 10.75
C LEU A 151 -11.27 9.83 12.02
N GLU A 152 -10.22 10.61 11.89
CA GLU A 152 -9.60 11.33 13.01
C GLU A 152 -10.59 12.25 13.71
N HIS A 153 -11.22 13.15 12.95
CA HIS A 153 -12.08 14.19 13.55
C HIS A 153 -13.38 13.63 14.11
N VAL A 154 -14.03 12.70 13.38
CA VAL A 154 -15.26 12.06 13.87
C VAL A 154 -14.99 11.27 15.15
N THR A 155 -13.90 10.47 15.17
CA THR A 155 -13.60 9.66 16.34
C THR A 155 -13.22 10.51 17.54
N LYS A 156 -12.47 11.60 17.39
CA LYS A 156 -12.19 12.55 18.47
C LYS A 156 -13.47 13.12 19.08
N ASP A 157 -14.38 13.63 18.25
CA ASP A 157 -15.65 14.16 18.71
C ASP A 157 -16.53 13.11 19.41
N VAL A 158 -16.51 11.87 18.91
CA VAL A 158 -17.23 10.76 19.56
C VAL A 158 -16.64 10.45 20.92
N LEU A 159 -15.32 10.46 21.07
CA LEU A 159 -14.65 10.26 22.37
C LEU A 159 -14.97 11.39 23.37
N ASP A 160 -14.97 12.64 22.91
CA ASP A 160 -15.33 13.81 23.74
C ASP A 160 -16.80 13.75 24.22
N ARG A 161 -17.66 13.01 23.54
CA ARG A 161 -19.08 12.77 23.89
C ARG A 161 -19.30 11.51 24.74
N GLY A 162 -18.23 10.85 25.18
CA GLY A 162 -18.29 9.64 26.02
C GLY A 162 -18.12 8.33 25.27
N GLY A 163 -17.66 8.36 24.01
CA GLY A 163 -17.33 7.19 23.20
C GLY A 163 -18.47 6.67 22.32
N PHE A 164 -18.19 5.63 21.54
CA PHE A 164 -19.14 5.09 20.55
C PHE A 164 -20.41 4.48 21.15
N ALA A 165 -20.37 4.05 22.40
CA ALA A 165 -21.55 3.54 23.11
C ALA A 165 -22.54 4.65 23.51
N ALA A 166 -22.05 5.89 23.68
CA ALA A 166 -22.84 7.04 24.10
C ALA A 166 -23.44 7.82 22.90
N VAL A 167 -22.93 7.59 21.67
CA VAL A 167 -23.37 8.32 20.47
C VAL A 167 -24.27 7.44 19.62
N GLY A 168 -25.49 7.92 19.37
CA GLY A 168 -26.47 7.26 18.49
C GLY A 168 -26.09 7.38 17.00
N GLU A 169 -26.71 6.60 16.17
CA GLU A 169 -26.43 6.55 14.72
C GLU A 169 -26.73 7.90 14.02
N GLU A 170 -27.83 8.57 14.39
CA GLU A 170 -28.19 9.88 13.81
C GLU A 170 -27.15 10.95 14.14
N ASP A 171 -26.69 10.99 15.41
CA ASP A 171 -25.66 11.93 15.83
C ASP A 171 -24.32 11.63 15.19
N LEU A 172 -23.96 10.34 15.06
CA LEU A 172 -22.75 9.91 14.37
C LEU A 172 -22.77 10.34 12.89
N HIS A 173 -23.89 10.12 12.20
CA HIS A 173 -24.05 10.57 10.82
C HIS A 173 -24.06 12.09 10.68
N ALA A 174 -24.56 12.82 11.68
CA ALA A 174 -24.48 14.29 11.69
C ALA A 174 -23.02 14.77 11.81
N LEU A 175 -22.19 14.11 12.61
CA LEU A 175 -20.76 14.38 12.69
C LEU A 175 -20.05 14.10 11.36
N VAL A 176 -20.31 12.96 10.76
CA VAL A 176 -19.76 12.61 9.43
C VAL A 176 -20.10 13.69 8.40
N ARG A 177 -21.35 14.09 8.33
CA ARG A 177 -21.80 15.14 7.41
C ARG A 177 -21.04 16.45 7.65
N ARG A 178 -20.96 16.90 8.91
CA ARG A 178 -20.26 18.12 9.28
C ARG A 178 -18.81 18.14 8.79
N TYR A 179 -18.06 17.05 9.05
CA TYR A 179 -16.65 17.00 8.66
C TYR A 179 -16.45 16.82 7.14
N ILE A 180 -17.37 16.18 6.44
CA ILE A 180 -17.36 16.14 4.97
C ILE A 180 -17.55 17.56 4.39
N GLU A 181 -18.49 18.32 4.92
CA GLU A 181 -18.77 19.69 4.50
C GLU A 181 -17.59 20.63 4.81
N GLN A 182 -17.00 20.49 6.00
CA GLN A 182 -15.81 21.23 6.40
C GLN A 182 -14.62 20.93 5.47
N TYR A 183 -14.33 19.66 5.19
CA TYR A 183 -13.27 19.28 4.26
C TYR A 183 -13.52 19.81 2.84
N ALA A 184 -14.76 19.76 2.39
CA ALA A 184 -15.12 20.29 1.08
C ALA A 184 -14.90 21.81 1.00
N ALA A 185 -15.23 22.55 2.06
CA ALA A 185 -15.04 24.00 2.11
C ALA A 185 -13.56 24.40 2.24
N GLU A 186 -12.81 23.77 3.13
CA GLU A 186 -11.44 24.16 3.46
C GLU A 186 -10.39 23.64 2.48
N VAL A 187 -10.51 22.38 2.05
CA VAL A 187 -9.49 21.70 1.25
C VAL A 187 -9.82 21.73 -0.23
N LEU A 188 -11.07 21.44 -0.61
CA LEU A 188 -11.47 21.39 -2.01
C LEU A 188 -11.83 22.78 -2.59
N GLN A 189 -12.17 23.75 -1.75
CA GLN A 189 -12.42 25.17 -1.99
C GLN A 189 -13.48 25.53 -3.05
N ASN A 190 -13.65 24.74 -4.10
CA ASN A 190 -14.62 24.98 -5.15
C ASN A 190 -15.12 23.66 -5.74
N LEU A 191 -16.01 22.99 -5.02
CA LEU A 191 -16.59 21.71 -5.46
C LEU A 191 -17.50 21.89 -6.70
N GLU A 192 -18.22 23.01 -6.77
CA GLU A 192 -19.15 23.30 -7.88
C GLU A 192 -18.42 23.55 -9.19
N GLY A 193 -17.25 24.20 -9.14
CA GLY A 193 -16.40 24.43 -10.31
C GLY A 193 -15.67 23.22 -10.84
N ARG A 194 -15.74 22.06 -10.14
CA ARG A 194 -15.11 20.81 -10.59
C ARG A 194 -15.94 20.11 -11.66
N ASN A 195 -15.27 19.31 -12.49
CA ASN A 195 -15.96 18.56 -13.55
C ASN A 195 -16.94 17.50 -12.97
N ALA A 196 -17.87 17.03 -13.80
CA ALA A 196 -18.92 16.09 -13.40
C ALA A 196 -18.35 14.78 -12.85
N ARG A 197 -17.22 14.29 -13.40
CA ARG A 197 -16.52 13.07 -12.92
C ARG A 197 -16.01 13.23 -11.49
N PHE A 198 -15.42 14.38 -11.16
CA PHE A 198 -14.95 14.67 -9.81
C PHE A 198 -16.09 14.67 -8.80
N ARG A 199 -17.20 15.38 -9.13
CA ARG A 199 -18.39 15.43 -8.26
C ARG A 199 -19.00 14.05 -8.02
N TYR A 200 -19.06 13.23 -9.05
CA TYR A 200 -19.54 11.84 -8.93
C TYR A 200 -18.63 11.00 -8.02
N LEU A 201 -17.30 11.06 -8.21
CA LEU A 201 -16.35 10.32 -7.38
C LEU A 201 -16.40 10.78 -5.92
N PHE A 202 -16.53 12.09 -5.68
CA PHE A 202 -16.66 12.63 -4.33
C PHE A 202 -17.98 12.21 -3.67
N ALA A 203 -19.09 12.18 -4.41
CA ALA A 203 -20.36 11.68 -3.90
C ALA A 203 -20.28 10.19 -3.49
N ARG A 204 -19.61 9.36 -4.29
CA ARG A 204 -19.33 7.96 -3.92
C ARG A 204 -18.47 7.87 -2.66
N LEU A 205 -17.41 8.68 -2.57
CA LEU A 205 -16.53 8.71 -1.41
C LEU A 205 -17.27 9.10 -0.12
N ARG A 206 -18.24 10.02 -0.22
CA ARG A 206 -19.12 10.34 0.91
C ARG A 206 -19.88 9.11 1.43
N ASN A 207 -20.48 8.32 0.54
CA ASN A 207 -21.17 7.09 0.93
C ASN A 207 -20.23 6.08 1.57
N THR A 208 -19.01 5.92 1.00
CA THR A 208 -17.94 5.10 1.60
C THR A 208 -17.59 5.58 3.00
N ALA A 209 -17.52 6.89 3.22
CA ALA A 209 -17.21 7.49 4.52
C ALA A 209 -18.23 7.09 5.60
N TYR A 210 -19.53 7.16 5.33
CA TYR A 210 -20.57 6.67 6.25
C TYR A 210 -20.39 5.20 6.56
N ALA A 211 -20.26 4.35 5.53
CA ALA A 211 -20.12 2.90 5.73
C ALA A 211 -18.88 2.53 6.57
N VAL A 212 -17.76 3.23 6.39
CA VAL A 212 -16.53 3.00 7.15
C VAL A 212 -16.69 3.45 8.61
N VAL A 213 -17.31 4.60 8.86
CA VAL A 213 -17.57 5.10 10.21
C VAL A 213 -18.52 4.17 10.97
N ASP A 214 -19.59 3.69 10.30
CA ASP A 214 -20.54 2.73 10.91
C ASP A 214 -19.84 1.45 11.33
N GLN A 215 -18.95 0.90 10.47
CA GLN A 215 -18.15 -0.28 10.82
C GLN A 215 -17.22 -0.07 12.01
N ILE A 216 -16.58 1.12 12.09
CA ILE A 216 -15.72 1.45 13.23
C ILE A 216 -16.57 1.58 14.49
N ALA A 217 -17.75 2.19 14.39
CA ALA A 217 -18.67 2.33 15.52
C ALA A 217 -19.15 0.96 16.04
N GLU A 218 -19.50 0.04 15.15
CA GLU A 218 -19.85 -1.34 15.52
C GLU A 218 -18.68 -2.05 16.22
N GLU A 219 -17.46 -2.00 15.66
CA GLU A 219 -16.26 -2.59 16.26
C GLU A 219 -16.02 -2.02 17.66
N MET A 220 -16.04 -0.70 17.81
CA MET A 220 -15.74 -0.03 19.07
C MET A 220 -16.80 -0.27 20.16
N ARG A 221 -18.05 -0.50 19.77
CA ARG A 221 -19.13 -0.90 20.71
C ARG A 221 -18.95 -2.32 21.26
N CYS A 222 -18.22 -3.16 20.54
CA CYS A 222 -17.91 -4.55 20.93
C CYS A 222 -16.50 -4.73 21.46
N SER A 223 -15.81 -3.64 21.84
CA SER A 223 -14.39 -3.64 22.22
C SER A 223 -14.19 -2.86 23.52
N ASP A 224 -13.31 -3.37 24.39
CA ASP A 224 -12.80 -2.63 25.54
C ASP A 224 -11.58 -1.76 25.20
N PHE A 225 -11.00 -1.98 24.00
CA PHE A 225 -9.95 -1.08 23.49
C PHE A 225 -10.56 0.25 23.10
N VAL A 226 -9.95 1.33 23.54
CA VAL A 226 -10.35 2.70 23.23
C VAL A 226 -9.27 3.40 22.41
N PRO A 227 -9.61 4.23 21.43
CA PRO A 227 -8.64 5.05 20.72
C PRO A 227 -7.99 6.06 21.67
N LEU A 228 -6.65 6.07 21.74
CA LEU A 228 -5.85 6.93 22.60
C LEU A 228 -5.11 8.03 21.85
N ALA A 229 -4.75 7.77 20.58
CA ALA A 229 -4.04 8.74 19.76
C ALA A 229 -4.40 8.57 18.28
N PHE A 230 -4.37 9.69 17.57
CA PHE A 230 -4.59 9.77 16.12
C PHE A 230 -3.44 10.55 15.50
N GLU A 231 -3.03 10.13 14.30
CA GLU A 231 -1.99 10.80 13.54
C GLU A 231 -0.71 11.02 14.39
N LEU A 232 -0.42 10.07 15.31
CA LEU A 232 0.68 10.15 16.26
C LEU A 232 2.02 10.12 15.54
N SER A 233 2.79 11.18 15.66
CA SER A 233 4.03 11.36 14.92
C SER A 233 5.28 10.95 15.71
N PHE A 234 6.17 10.23 15.02
CA PHE A 234 7.53 9.91 15.48
C PHE A 234 8.53 10.73 14.67
N GLY A 235 9.52 11.31 15.31
CA GLY A 235 10.55 12.04 14.59
C GLY A 235 11.15 13.20 15.38
N GLU A 236 12.02 13.98 14.77
CA GLU A 236 12.69 15.11 15.42
C GLU A 236 11.71 16.21 15.91
N ARG A 237 10.57 16.33 15.23
CA ARG A 237 9.49 17.27 15.58
C ARG A 237 8.20 16.53 15.91
N GLY A 238 8.28 15.21 16.13
CA GLY A 238 7.14 14.39 16.48
C GLY A 238 6.79 14.47 17.96
N GLU A 239 5.62 13.93 18.31
CA GLU A 239 5.20 13.78 19.70
C GLU A 239 6.04 12.73 20.45
N LEU A 240 6.62 11.79 19.69
CA LEU A 240 7.54 10.77 20.18
C LEU A 240 8.88 10.88 19.43
N PRO A 241 10.00 10.47 20.06
CA PRO A 241 11.30 10.50 19.41
C PRO A 241 11.35 9.57 18.21
N ALA A 242 12.25 9.86 17.27
CA ALA A 242 12.56 8.96 16.16
C ALA A 242 13.18 7.67 16.68
N VAL A 243 12.89 6.55 16.04
CA VAL A 243 13.65 5.32 16.27
C VAL A 243 15.04 5.51 15.68
N THR A 244 16.07 5.44 16.52
CA THR A 244 17.45 5.67 16.10
C THR A 244 18.20 4.36 16.06
N VAL A 245 18.86 4.11 14.93
CA VAL A 245 19.83 3.03 14.74
C VAL A 245 21.17 3.67 14.47
N SER A 246 22.14 3.41 15.34
CA SER A 246 23.48 4.01 15.27
C SER A 246 24.52 2.95 14.95
N GLU A 247 25.29 3.22 13.91
CA GLU A 247 26.47 2.46 13.51
C GLU A 247 27.69 3.39 13.64
N PRO A 248 28.94 2.88 13.71
CA PRO A 248 30.13 3.69 13.94
C PRO A 248 30.29 4.89 12.99
N ASP A 249 29.79 4.75 11.77
CA ASP A 249 29.98 5.73 10.69
C ASP A 249 28.69 6.37 10.18
N ALA A 250 27.53 6.00 10.73
CA ALA A 250 26.24 6.48 10.25
C ALA A 250 25.16 6.43 11.33
N GLU A 251 24.28 7.38 11.32
CA GLU A 251 23.08 7.41 12.15
C GLU A 251 21.83 7.40 11.26
N LEU A 252 21.01 6.38 11.43
CA LEU A 252 19.71 6.27 10.78
C LEU A 252 18.62 6.62 11.79
N ARG A 253 17.79 7.61 11.46
CA ARG A 253 16.62 8.00 12.22
C ARG A 253 15.37 7.65 11.44
N ILE A 254 14.52 6.80 12.02
CA ILE A 254 13.28 6.39 11.39
C ILE A 254 12.13 7.14 12.09
N GLY A 255 11.44 7.93 11.30
CA GLY A 255 10.25 8.65 11.71
C GLY A 255 9.03 8.17 10.93
N GLY A 256 7.86 8.60 11.38
CA GLY A 256 6.61 8.25 10.73
C GLY A 256 5.42 8.79 11.47
N LYS A 257 4.24 8.34 11.05
CA LYS A 257 2.97 8.77 11.59
C LYS A 257 2.04 7.57 11.66
N VAL A 258 1.44 7.36 12.83
CA VAL A 258 0.50 6.27 13.09
C VAL A 258 -0.90 6.82 12.96
N ASP A 259 -1.73 6.23 12.13
CA ASP A 259 -3.09 6.72 11.90
C ASP A 259 -3.93 6.69 13.18
N ARG A 260 -3.93 5.55 13.90
CA ARG A 260 -4.63 5.39 15.18
C ARG A 260 -3.91 4.41 16.10
N VAL A 261 -3.88 4.73 17.36
CA VAL A 261 -3.42 3.86 18.45
C VAL A 261 -4.57 3.61 19.39
N ASP A 262 -4.95 2.35 19.57
CA ASP A 262 -5.95 1.96 20.56
C ASP A 262 -5.29 1.26 21.74
N GLY A 263 -5.85 1.44 22.92
CA GLY A 263 -5.32 0.85 24.15
C GLY A 263 -6.37 0.27 25.07
N TRP A 264 -5.95 -0.70 25.84
CA TRP A 264 -6.72 -1.33 26.91
C TRP A 264 -5.82 -1.52 28.13
N VAL A 265 -6.33 -1.12 29.31
CA VAL A 265 -5.57 -1.20 30.57
C VAL A 265 -5.99 -2.44 31.34
N LYS A 266 -4.99 -3.28 31.67
CA LYS A 266 -5.17 -4.43 32.56
C LYS A 266 -3.95 -4.62 33.44
N ASP A 267 -4.13 -4.93 34.72
CA ASP A 267 -3.06 -5.21 35.69
C ASP A 267 -1.93 -4.18 35.69
N ASN A 268 -2.30 -2.90 35.63
CA ASN A 268 -1.39 -1.75 35.57
C ASN A 268 -0.46 -1.74 34.33
N ARG A 269 -0.85 -2.43 33.25
CA ARG A 269 -0.20 -2.43 31.95
C ARG A 269 -1.14 -1.91 30.89
N LEU A 270 -0.60 -1.22 29.90
CA LEU A 270 -1.34 -0.71 28.77
C LEU A 270 -1.06 -1.59 27.54
N TYR A 271 -2.04 -2.38 27.16
CA TYR A 271 -2.02 -3.14 25.91
C TYR A 271 -2.33 -2.21 24.74
N LEU A 272 -1.40 -2.07 23.78
CA LEU A 272 -1.57 -1.19 22.63
C LEU A 272 -1.69 -1.99 21.32
N ARG A 273 -2.66 -1.61 20.49
CA ARG A 273 -2.70 -2.00 19.09
C ARG A 273 -2.56 -0.78 18.18
N VAL A 274 -1.83 -0.95 17.08
CA VAL A 274 -1.68 0.06 16.03
C VAL A 274 -2.66 -0.26 14.92
N VAL A 275 -3.40 0.75 14.47
CA VAL A 275 -4.38 0.62 13.41
C VAL A 275 -4.02 1.58 12.28
N ASP A 276 -4.05 1.06 11.05
CA ASP A 276 -3.77 1.80 9.83
C ASP A 276 -4.93 1.64 8.84
N TYR A 277 -5.39 2.74 8.26
CA TYR A 277 -6.54 2.76 7.37
C TYR A 277 -6.12 2.53 5.92
N LYS A 278 -6.66 1.50 5.28
CA LYS A 278 -6.31 1.16 3.89
C LYS A 278 -7.51 1.25 2.96
N SER A 279 -7.43 2.15 1.98
CA SER A 279 -8.45 2.27 0.92
C SER A 279 -8.39 1.12 -0.10
N GLY A 280 -7.29 0.36 -0.15
CA GLY A 280 -7.13 -0.85 -0.97
C GLY A 280 -7.18 -2.14 -0.17
N LYS A 281 -7.13 -3.29 -0.85
CA LYS A 281 -6.94 -4.59 -0.19
C LYS A 281 -5.49 -4.68 0.28
N LYS A 282 -5.29 -4.97 1.56
CA LYS A 282 -3.97 -5.18 2.16
C LYS A 282 -4.00 -6.48 2.95
N ALA A 283 -3.03 -7.36 2.68
CA ALA A 283 -2.77 -8.54 3.49
C ALA A 283 -1.56 -8.26 4.39
N PHE A 284 -1.50 -8.92 5.53
CA PHE A 284 -0.31 -8.95 6.37
C PHE A 284 0.49 -10.21 6.03
N ASP A 285 1.77 -10.05 5.70
CA ASP A 285 2.65 -11.15 5.29
C ASP A 285 3.98 -11.12 6.08
N LEU A 286 4.16 -12.10 6.96
CA LEU A 286 5.40 -12.28 7.73
C LEU A 286 6.61 -12.59 6.85
N ALA A 287 6.42 -13.19 5.67
CA ALA A 287 7.53 -13.42 4.74
C ALA A 287 8.01 -12.09 4.14
N ALA A 288 7.10 -11.19 3.81
CA ALA A 288 7.43 -9.83 3.39
C ALA A 288 8.18 -9.06 4.50
N VAL A 289 7.71 -9.15 5.75
CA VAL A 289 8.40 -8.55 6.91
C VAL A 289 9.84 -9.06 7.02
N ARG A 290 10.06 -10.35 6.84
CA ARG A 290 11.41 -10.95 6.85
C ARG A 290 12.32 -10.42 5.73
N MET A 291 11.75 -9.93 4.65
CA MET A 291 12.49 -9.27 3.56
C MET A 291 12.69 -7.76 3.80
N GLY A 292 12.20 -7.23 4.93
CA GLY A 292 12.22 -5.80 5.26
C GLY A 292 11.15 -4.99 4.52
N LEU A 293 10.07 -5.66 4.10
CA LEU A 293 8.86 -5.07 3.51
C LEU A 293 7.71 -5.19 4.51
N ASP A 294 6.69 -4.35 4.39
CA ASP A 294 5.52 -4.33 5.30
C ASP A 294 5.87 -4.17 6.79
N ILE A 295 7.03 -3.56 7.08
CA ILE A 295 7.55 -3.38 8.45
C ILE A 295 6.92 -2.20 9.18
N GLN A 296 6.27 -1.28 8.47
CA GLN A 296 5.78 0.00 8.98
C GLN A 296 4.99 -0.13 10.29
N MET A 297 4.00 -0.99 10.30
CA MET A 297 3.11 -1.17 11.45
C MET A 297 3.81 -1.77 12.67
N LEU A 298 4.67 -2.76 12.44
CA LEU A 298 5.45 -3.39 13.49
C LEU A 298 6.48 -2.43 14.07
N LEU A 299 7.15 -1.68 13.22
CA LEU A 299 8.09 -0.65 13.64
C LEU A 299 7.39 0.38 14.56
N TYR A 300 6.19 0.81 14.21
CA TYR A 300 5.42 1.73 15.05
C TYR A 300 5.00 1.09 16.37
N LEU A 301 4.54 -0.16 16.34
CA LEU A 301 4.16 -0.89 17.55
C LEU A 301 5.35 -1.03 18.53
N PHE A 302 6.53 -1.40 18.03
CA PHE A 302 7.71 -1.55 18.87
C PHE A 302 8.35 -0.22 19.27
N ALA A 303 8.25 0.81 18.44
CA ALA A 303 8.60 2.17 18.84
C ALA A 303 7.72 2.67 20.02
N LEU A 304 6.42 2.39 19.96
CA LEU A 304 5.49 2.69 21.07
C LEU A 304 5.86 1.90 22.33
N LYS A 305 6.19 0.62 22.21
CA LYS A 305 6.67 -0.18 23.37
C LYS A 305 7.90 0.45 24.02
N LYS A 306 8.84 0.93 23.22
CA LYS A 306 10.10 1.51 23.70
C LYS A 306 9.94 2.91 24.28
N GLU A 307 9.26 3.78 23.57
CA GLU A 307 9.25 5.23 23.84
C GLU A 307 7.90 5.73 24.39
N GLY A 308 6.84 4.92 24.32
CA GLY A 308 5.48 5.36 24.62
C GLY A 308 5.18 5.53 26.12
N LYS A 309 5.99 4.96 27.03
CA LYS A 309 5.78 5.09 28.49
C LYS A 309 5.70 6.54 28.95
N GLN A 310 6.52 7.43 28.37
CA GLN A 310 6.50 8.85 28.70
C GLN A 310 5.18 9.53 28.31
N ARG A 311 4.59 9.09 27.20
CA ARG A 311 3.34 9.64 26.67
C ARG A 311 2.10 9.13 27.40
N PHE A 312 2.07 7.83 27.69
CA PHE A 312 0.88 7.15 28.23
C PHE A 312 0.95 6.88 29.74
N GLY A 313 2.09 7.11 30.38
CA GLY A 313 2.27 6.98 31.84
C GLY A 313 2.31 5.54 32.36
N MET A 314 2.26 4.52 31.50
CA MET A 314 2.20 3.10 31.84
C MET A 314 3.20 2.30 31.03
N ASP A 315 3.54 1.10 31.53
CA ASP A 315 4.30 0.11 30.75
C ASP A 315 3.44 -0.45 29.63
N ILE A 316 4.00 -0.48 28.43
CA ILE A 316 3.28 -0.84 27.21
C ILE A 316 3.54 -2.29 26.84
N GLU A 317 2.46 -3.03 26.62
CA GLU A 317 2.48 -4.37 26.04
C GLU A 317 1.93 -4.34 24.59
N PRO A 318 2.68 -4.82 23.61
CA PRO A 318 2.22 -4.91 22.25
C PRO A 318 1.05 -5.90 22.12
N ALA A 319 -0.12 -5.41 21.77
CA ALA A 319 -1.30 -6.25 21.53
C ALA A 319 -1.46 -6.62 20.05
N GLY A 320 -0.88 -5.83 19.13
CA GLY A 320 -0.87 -6.17 17.71
C GLY A 320 -0.96 -4.99 16.77
N VAL A 321 -1.08 -5.33 15.51
CA VAL A 321 -1.23 -4.40 14.39
C VAL A 321 -2.42 -4.81 13.53
N LEU A 322 -3.23 -3.85 13.10
CA LEU A 322 -4.42 -4.08 12.26
C LEU A 322 -4.47 -3.12 11.08
N TYR A 323 -4.66 -3.66 9.89
CA TYR A 323 -5.09 -2.91 8.72
C TYR A 323 -6.62 -2.91 8.67
N LEU A 324 -7.20 -1.72 8.77
CA LEU A 324 -8.64 -1.52 8.71
C LEU A 324 -9.04 -1.13 7.28
N PRO A 325 -9.95 -1.89 6.63
CA PRO A 325 -10.42 -1.55 5.30
C PRO A 325 -11.26 -0.26 5.32
N ALA A 326 -10.67 0.84 4.86
CA ALA A 326 -11.36 2.13 4.72
C ALA A 326 -11.96 2.26 3.32
N ARG A 327 -12.88 1.35 2.98
CA ARG A 327 -13.53 1.28 1.67
C ARG A 327 -14.92 0.67 1.79
N ASP A 328 -15.76 0.97 0.81
CA ASP A 328 -16.99 0.23 0.57
C ASP A 328 -16.72 -0.86 -0.46
N GLU A 329 -17.26 -2.06 -0.23
CA GLU A 329 -17.00 -3.23 -1.06
C GLU A 329 -18.18 -3.50 -1.99
N ILE A 330 -17.88 -3.58 -3.29
CA ILE A 330 -18.86 -4.02 -4.29
C ILE A 330 -18.80 -5.54 -4.33
N LEU A 331 -19.86 -6.17 -3.80
CA LEU A 331 -19.95 -7.62 -3.76
C LEU A 331 -20.53 -8.15 -5.06
N SER A 332 -19.89 -9.18 -5.60
CA SER A 332 -20.47 -10.01 -6.65
C SER A 332 -21.29 -11.10 -5.99
N ALA A 333 -22.59 -11.11 -6.24
CA ALA A 333 -23.50 -12.03 -5.61
C ALA A 333 -24.42 -12.69 -6.66
N GLU A 334 -24.84 -13.92 -6.38
CA GLU A 334 -25.87 -14.59 -7.18
C GLU A 334 -27.22 -13.89 -7.01
N ARG A 335 -28.09 -13.99 -8.04
CA ARG A 335 -29.38 -13.30 -8.05
C ARG A 335 -30.29 -13.67 -6.87
N ASN A 336 -30.10 -14.85 -6.31
CA ASN A 336 -30.94 -15.42 -5.24
C ASN A 336 -30.31 -15.36 -3.84
N ILE A 337 -29.23 -14.56 -3.66
CA ILE A 337 -28.56 -14.40 -2.37
C ILE A 337 -29.51 -13.76 -1.34
N THR A 338 -29.56 -14.31 -0.12
CA THR A 338 -30.35 -13.69 0.95
C THR A 338 -29.61 -12.47 1.55
N PRO A 339 -30.35 -11.52 2.18
CA PRO A 339 -29.73 -10.38 2.85
C PRO A 339 -28.68 -10.80 3.90
N GLU A 340 -28.95 -11.88 4.66
CA GLU A 340 -28.02 -12.39 5.69
C GLU A 340 -26.74 -12.97 5.07
N GLN A 341 -26.86 -13.67 3.95
CA GLN A 341 -25.70 -14.19 3.21
C GLN A 341 -24.87 -13.05 2.63
N LEU A 342 -25.53 -12.02 2.09
CA LEU A 342 -24.87 -10.83 1.57
C LEU A 342 -24.12 -10.08 2.67
N GLN A 343 -24.74 -9.91 3.83
CA GLN A 343 -24.12 -9.30 5.01
C GLN A 343 -22.89 -10.10 5.48
N SER A 344 -23.02 -11.43 5.59
CA SER A 344 -21.91 -12.31 5.97
C SER A 344 -20.75 -12.24 4.96
N GLN A 345 -21.04 -12.12 3.66
CA GLN A 345 -20.02 -11.95 2.63
C GLN A 345 -19.32 -10.60 2.78
N ARG A 346 -20.09 -9.53 3.04
CA ARG A 346 -19.55 -8.20 3.29
C ARG A 346 -18.63 -8.16 4.51
N GLU A 347 -19.02 -8.76 5.61
CA GLU A 347 -18.21 -8.86 6.83
C GLU A 347 -16.89 -9.59 6.57
N LYS A 348 -16.90 -10.67 5.77
CA LYS A 348 -15.68 -11.40 5.38
C LYS A 348 -14.72 -10.53 4.56
N GLU A 349 -15.22 -9.77 3.59
CA GLU A 349 -14.42 -8.91 2.73
C GLU A 349 -13.86 -7.68 3.47
N LEU A 350 -14.55 -7.24 4.51
CA LEU A 350 -14.18 -6.10 5.34
C LEU A 350 -13.51 -6.49 6.66
N ARG A 351 -13.25 -7.78 6.87
CA ARG A 351 -12.49 -8.27 8.02
C ARG A 351 -11.09 -7.64 8.01
N ARG A 352 -10.63 -7.22 9.20
CA ARG A 352 -9.30 -6.65 9.37
C ARG A 352 -8.24 -7.69 9.04
N THR A 353 -7.07 -7.22 8.65
CA THR A 353 -5.88 -8.05 8.48
C THR A 353 -4.77 -7.51 9.37
N GLY A 354 -3.82 -8.35 9.78
CA GLY A 354 -2.76 -7.90 10.68
C GLY A 354 -2.12 -9.04 11.45
N LEU A 355 -1.56 -8.74 12.60
CA LEU A 355 -0.96 -9.70 13.53
C LEU A 355 -1.34 -9.32 14.95
N LEU A 356 -1.89 -10.25 15.72
CA LEU A 356 -2.39 -10.01 17.06
C LEU A 356 -1.67 -10.89 18.09
N LEU A 357 -1.62 -10.41 19.33
CA LEU A 357 -1.21 -11.20 20.47
C LEU A 357 -2.22 -12.34 20.72
N SER A 358 -1.73 -13.56 20.88
CA SER A 358 -2.56 -14.76 20.99
C SER A 358 -3.19 -14.99 22.38
N GLU A 359 -3.10 -14.02 23.27
CA GLU A 359 -3.68 -14.11 24.61
C GLU A 359 -5.21 -13.99 24.56
N PRO A 360 -5.97 -15.00 25.06
CA PRO A 360 -7.43 -15.02 24.95
C PRO A 360 -8.12 -13.80 25.50
N GLU A 361 -7.66 -13.28 26.65
CA GLU A 361 -8.23 -12.10 27.30
C GLU A 361 -8.00 -10.83 26.49
N VAL A 362 -6.85 -10.71 25.82
CA VAL A 362 -6.54 -9.57 24.95
C VAL A 362 -7.41 -9.62 23.70
N LEU A 363 -7.59 -10.80 23.10
CA LEU A 363 -8.49 -10.98 21.97
C LEU A 363 -9.94 -10.65 22.30
N GLN A 364 -10.41 -11.10 23.49
CA GLN A 364 -11.76 -10.81 23.99
C GLN A 364 -11.95 -9.33 24.30
N ALA A 365 -10.94 -8.66 24.84
CA ALA A 365 -10.97 -7.20 25.02
C ALA A 365 -10.99 -6.45 23.68
N MET A 366 -10.35 -6.97 22.63
CA MET A 366 -10.41 -6.38 21.29
C MET A 366 -11.77 -6.53 20.61
N GLU A 367 -12.43 -7.67 20.81
CA GLU A 367 -13.76 -7.98 20.32
C GLU A 367 -14.42 -8.97 21.26
N HIS A 368 -15.50 -8.57 21.95
CA HIS A 368 -16.13 -9.35 23.03
C HIS A 368 -16.44 -10.81 22.65
N GLU A 369 -16.79 -11.05 21.38
CA GLU A 369 -17.08 -12.37 20.87
C GLU A 369 -15.93 -13.03 20.07
N ALA A 370 -14.69 -12.51 20.21
CA ALA A 370 -13.52 -12.99 19.45
C ALA A 370 -13.27 -14.49 19.58
N LEU A 371 -13.57 -15.08 20.73
CA LEU A 371 -13.36 -16.50 21.02
C LEU A 371 -14.53 -17.40 20.63
N GLN A 372 -15.62 -16.85 20.10
CA GLN A 372 -16.82 -17.58 19.72
C GLN A 372 -17.19 -17.33 18.25
N SER A 373 -17.40 -16.07 17.87
CA SER A 373 -17.86 -15.66 16.55
C SER A 373 -17.20 -14.35 16.11
N PRO A 374 -15.88 -14.36 15.80
CA PRO A 374 -15.14 -13.17 15.43
C PRO A 374 -15.64 -12.58 14.11
N ARG A 375 -16.03 -11.30 14.13
CA ARG A 375 -16.51 -10.55 12.96
C ARG A 375 -15.41 -9.67 12.37
N PHE A 376 -14.68 -8.96 13.23
CA PHE A 376 -13.71 -7.92 12.85
C PHE A 376 -12.27 -8.42 12.82
N LEU A 377 -11.87 -9.21 13.82
CA LEU A 377 -10.49 -9.65 13.97
C LEU A 377 -10.06 -10.70 12.93
N PRO A 378 -8.77 -10.76 12.54
CA PRO A 378 -8.22 -11.75 11.60
C PRO A 378 -8.02 -13.13 12.24
N VAL A 379 -9.02 -13.58 13.00
CA VAL A 379 -9.01 -14.87 13.70
C VAL A 379 -10.19 -15.74 13.29
N ARG A 380 -10.10 -17.02 13.52
CA ARG A 380 -11.14 -18.02 13.26
C ARG A 380 -11.24 -18.95 14.45
N VAL A 381 -12.43 -19.35 14.79
CA VAL A 381 -12.71 -20.36 15.83
C VAL A 381 -13.16 -21.64 15.14
N ASN A 382 -12.55 -22.78 15.47
CA ASN A 382 -12.97 -24.07 14.97
C ASN A 382 -14.13 -24.63 15.79
N ARG A 383 -14.66 -25.81 15.43
CA ARG A 383 -15.77 -26.46 16.15
C ARG A 383 -15.40 -26.90 17.55
N GLU A 384 -14.14 -27.06 17.86
CA GLU A 384 -13.57 -27.48 19.14
C GLU A 384 -13.30 -26.29 20.07
N GLY A 385 -13.47 -25.03 19.56
CA GLY A 385 -13.24 -23.81 20.30
C GLY A 385 -11.83 -23.26 20.20
N ASP A 386 -10.94 -23.90 19.38
CA ASP A 386 -9.59 -23.39 19.20
C ASP A 386 -9.57 -22.17 18.31
N VAL A 387 -8.83 -21.17 18.73
CA VAL A 387 -8.63 -19.92 17.98
C VAL A 387 -7.39 -20.02 17.12
N SER A 388 -7.53 -19.71 15.85
CA SER A 388 -6.45 -19.72 14.86
C SER A 388 -6.49 -18.47 14.00
N GLY A 389 -5.41 -18.16 13.27
CA GLY A 389 -5.34 -17.00 12.38
C GLY A 389 -4.01 -16.28 12.46
N ALA A 390 -4.02 -14.98 12.23
CA ALA A 390 -2.84 -14.14 12.29
C ALA A 390 -2.47 -13.79 13.75
N LEU A 391 -1.96 -14.77 14.47
CA LEU A 391 -1.66 -14.71 15.89
C LEU A 391 -0.17 -14.95 16.18
N ALA A 392 0.34 -14.28 17.20
CA ALA A 392 1.69 -14.50 17.72
C ALA A 392 1.67 -14.48 19.25
N SER A 393 2.45 -15.37 19.89
CA SER A 393 2.67 -15.32 21.33
C SER A 393 3.50 -14.09 21.73
N ALA A 394 3.48 -13.72 23.01
CA ALA A 394 4.31 -12.61 23.52
C ALA A 394 5.81 -12.82 23.20
N ASP A 395 6.32 -14.06 23.30
CA ASP A 395 7.70 -14.39 22.93
C ASP A 395 7.97 -14.21 21.42
N GLN A 396 7.04 -14.62 20.57
CA GLN A 396 7.14 -14.41 19.11
C GLN A 396 7.11 -12.94 18.75
N LEU A 397 6.23 -12.14 19.35
CA LEU A 397 6.22 -10.69 19.18
C LEU A 397 7.51 -10.04 19.69
N GLY A 398 8.04 -10.51 20.84
CA GLY A 398 9.32 -10.05 21.37
C GLY A 398 10.48 -10.30 20.40
N LYS A 399 10.57 -11.49 19.83
CA LYS A 399 11.58 -11.85 18.81
C LYS A 399 11.40 -11.04 17.52
N LEU A 400 10.16 -10.82 17.10
CA LEU A 400 9.85 -9.97 15.94
C LEU A 400 10.29 -8.52 16.18
N GLY A 401 10.09 -8.00 17.41
CA GLY A 401 10.55 -6.65 17.79
C GLY A 401 12.07 -6.48 17.81
N GLN A 402 12.82 -7.56 18.04
CA GLN A 402 14.28 -7.54 17.91
C GLN A 402 14.74 -7.58 16.45
N TYR A 403 13.92 -8.17 15.59
CA TYR A 403 14.20 -8.28 14.17
C TYR A 403 13.88 -7.02 13.38
N VAL A 404 12.76 -6.35 13.68
CA VAL A 404 12.28 -5.13 13.02
C VAL A 404 13.03 -3.91 13.54
#